data_e2e146b9784cfd7193c2ea7b1fa44c6a
#
_entry.id   e2e146b9784cfd7193c2ea7b1fa44c6a
#
_cell.length_a   1.000
_cell.length_b   1.000
_cell.length_c   1.000
_cell.angle_alpha   90.00
_cell.angle_beta   90.00
_cell.angle_gamma   90.00
#
_symmetry.space_group_name_H-M   'P 1'
#
loop_
_entity.id
_entity.type
_entity.pdbx_description
1 polymer ?
#
loop_
_entity_poly.entity_id
_entity_poly.type
_entity_poly.pdbx_seq_one_letter_code
_entity_poly.pdbx_strand_id
1 'polypeptide(L)'
;MTEVIIDEYGLSHTPEPVPIFTQTGDSRRQNAEKMILKGVPVLPHGLFNSVEKTGRDGERLLEYLSWLSDRVAELGAPGYEPVFHVDVYGTIGEIFGPPYGRTEVVEYFAALQEAAAPYTLQVESPIEADSRDEQITVLGALRDGLADAAVPVSIVADEWCNTYDDITAFVDAGAVDVVQIKTPDLGELTESIAAVQYCEGTGTGAYLGGSCAETDVSARVCTHVALATQPIQLLARPGMGVDEAYMIVQNEMTRTLNRIVTQDQQAALQ
;
A
#
# COMPACT_ATOMS: atom_id res chain seq x y z
N MET A 1 -7.11 -20.98 9.31
CA MET A 1 -7.92 -19.93 8.66
C MET A 1 -7.52 -19.76 7.20
N THR A 2 -6.25 -19.55 6.84
CA THR A 2 -5.80 -19.41 5.43
C THR A 2 -6.32 -20.54 4.52
N GLU A 3 -6.07 -21.80 4.88
CA GLU A 3 -6.52 -22.97 4.12
C GLU A 3 -8.05 -23.03 3.99
N VAL A 4 -8.79 -22.68 5.05
CA VAL A 4 -10.26 -22.61 5.02
C VAL A 4 -10.75 -21.54 4.04
N ILE A 5 -10.08 -20.38 3.98
CA ILE A 5 -10.41 -19.32 3.00
C ILE A 5 -10.15 -19.83 1.58
N ILE A 6 -9.00 -20.45 1.36
CA ILE A 6 -8.64 -21.01 0.05
C ILE A 6 -9.68 -22.02 -0.44
N ASP A 7 -10.05 -22.96 0.43
CA ASP A 7 -11.02 -24.01 0.12
C ASP A 7 -12.43 -23.45 -0.11
N GLU A 8 -12.90 -22.56 0.77
CA GLU A 8 -14.26 -22.00 0.71
C GLU A 8 -14.49 -21.10 -0.50
N TYR A 9 -13.45 -20.35 -0.91
CA TYR A 9 -13.53 -19.44 -2.05
C TYR A 9 -12.95 -20.04 -3.34
N GLY A 10 -12.48 -21.29 -3.32
CA GLY A 10 -11.92 -21.95 -4.48
C GLY A 10 -10.67 -21.27 -5.05
N LEU A 11 -9.84 -20.68 -4.18
CA LEU A 11 -8.64 -19.98 -4.57
C LEU A 11 -7.57 -20.99 -5.02
N SER A 12 -6.83 -20.64 -6.06
CA SER A 12 -5.77 -21.50 -6.61
C SER A 12 -4.37 -21.13 -6.13
N HIS A 13 -4.26 -20.12 -5.28
CA HIS A 13 -2.96 -19.66 -4.79
C HIS A 13 -2.31 -20.65 -3.85
N THR A 14 -1.01 -20.88 -4.02
CA THR A 14 -0.17 -21.43 -2.96
C THR A 14 0.21 -20.28 -2.03
N PRO A 15 -0.08 -20.37 -0.71
CA PRO A 15 0.28 -19.31 0.22
C PRO A 15 1.79 -19.02 0.23
N GLU A 16 2.16 -17.79 -0.09
CA GLU A 16 3.53 -17.29 -0.08
C GLU A 16 3.64 -16.05 0.82
N PRO A 17 4.86 -15.64 1.21
CA PRO A 17 5.04 -14.40 1.96
C PRO A 17 4.51 -13.20 1.19
N VAL A 18 3.60 -12.44 1.80
CA VAL A 18 3.08 -11.18 1.25
C VAL A 18 3.96 -10.03 1.73
N PRO A 19 4.37 -9.09 0.86
CA PRO A 19 5.16 -7.93 1.25
C PRO A 19 4.46 -7.13 2.37
N ILE A 20 5.18 -6.90 3.47
CA ILE A 20 4.67 -6.17 4.63
C ILE A 20 5.26 -4.76 4.63
N PHE A 21 4.47 -3.76 5.01
CA PHE A 21 4.94 -2.43 5.36
C PHE A 21 4.27 -1.92 6.63
N THR A 22 4.81 -0.86 7.22
CA THR A 22 4.29 -0.31 8.46
C THR A 22 4.28 1.22 8.42
N GLN A 23 3.40 1.83 9.21
CA GLN A 23 3.25 3.27 9.29
C GLN A 23 4.36 3.88 10.16
N THR A 24 4.99 4.97 9.69
CA THR A 24 6.07 5.63 10.44
C THR A 24 5.58 6.53 11.57
N GLY A 25 4.36 7.03 11.51
CA GLY A 25 3.91 8.11 12.39
C GLY A 25 4.78 9.37 12.25
N ASP A 26 4.82 10.20 13.29
CA ASP A 26 5.56 11.48 13.26
C ASP A 26 7.09 11.33 13.28
N SER A 27 7.62 10.19 13.77
CA SER A 27 9.05 9.89 13.76
C SER A 27 9.51 9.27 12.44
N ARG A 28 9.09 9.86 11.30
CA ARG A 28 9.25 9.30 9.95
C ARG A 28 10.66 8.77 9.67
N ARG A 29 11.70 9.58 9.85
CA ARG A 29 13.06 9.18 9.53
C ARG A 29 13.57 8.06 10.41
N GLN A 30 13.43 8.18 11.73
CA GLN A 30 13.88 7.17 12.67
C GLN A 30 13.18 5.81 12.45
N ASN A 31 11.88 5.83 12.19
CA ASN A 31 11.12 4.61 11.97
C ASN A 31 11.39 4.01 10.58
N ALA A 32 11.62 4.82 9.55
CA ALA A 32 12.07 4.32 8.24
C ALA A 32 13.44 3.61 8.34
N GLU A 33 14.39 4.15 9.10
CA GLU A 33 15.70 3.48 9.33
C GLU A 33 15.52 2.10 10.00
N LYS A 34 14.61 1.98 10.97
CA LYS A 34 14.29 0.67 11.57
C LYS A 34 13.73 -0.32 10.54
N MET A 35 12.87 0.16 9.62
CA MET A 35 12.32 -0.66 8.56
C MET A 35 13.40 -1.13 7.58
N ILE A 36 14.29 -0.24 7.17
CA ILE A 36 15.44 -0.57 6.29
C ILE A 36 16.30 -1.65 6.93
N LEU A 37 16.68 -1.46 8.19
CA LEU A 37 17.50 -2.43 8.93
C LEU A 37 16.83 -3.80 9.12
N LYS A 38 15.50 -3.84 9.10
CA LYS A 38 14.72 -5.08 9.16
C LYS A 38 14.49 -5.72 7.77
N GLY A 39 14.84 -5.03 6.70
CA GLY A 39 14.57 -5.48 5.33
C GLY A 39 13.08 -5.49 5.00
N VAL A 40 12.30 -4.52 5.50
CA VAL A 40 10.87 -4.41 5.22
C VAL A 40 10.65 -4.18 3.73
N PRO A 41 9.84 -4.98 3.03
CA PRO A 41 9.75 -4.93 1.56
C PRO A 41 9.14 -3.64 0.99
N VAL A 42 8.30 -2.95 1.76
CA VAL A 42 7.65 -1.70 1.33
C VAL A 42 7.95 -0.60 2.36
N LEU A 43 8.49 0.52 1.93
CA LEU A 43 8.97 1.63 2.76
C LEU A 43 8.38 2.96 2.40
N PRO A 44 8.24 3.75 3.41
CA PRO A 44 7.49 3.51 4.64
C PRO A 44 6.06 3.93 4.34
N HIS A 45 5.05 3.47 5.04
CA HIS A 45 3.77 4.19 4.98
C HIS A 45 3.96 5.56 5.65
N GLY A 46 4.57 6.48 4.90
CA GLY A 46 4.94 7.81 5.37
C GLY A 46 3.76 8.75 5.30
N LEU A 47 3.40 9.37 6.43
CA LEU A 47 2.26 10.27 6.56
C LEU A 47 2.65 11.72 6.27
N PHE A 48 2.14 12.29 5.18
CA PHE A 48 2.29 13.70 4.79
C PHE A 48 0.92 14.41 4.81
N ASN A 49 0.25 14.35 5.95
CA ASN A 49 -1.14 14.75 6.15
C ASN A 49 -1.35 16.26 6.40
N SER A 50 -0.50 17.10 5.89
CA SER A 50 -0.67 18.56 5.85
C SER A 50 0.31 19.19 4.87
N VAL A 51 -0.06 20.33 4.28
CA VAL A 51 0.82 21.12 3.42
C VAL A 51 2.10 21.55 4.14
N GLU A 52 2.05 21.77 5.46
CA GLU A 52 3.26 22.04 6.23
C GLU A 52 4.25 20.88 6.21
N LYS A 53 3.77 19.63 6.28
CA LYS A 53 4.62 18.42 6.25
C LYS A 53 5.10 18.09 4.83
N THR A 54 4.30 18.37 3.82
CA THR A 54 4.62 18.13 2.40
C THR A 54 5.52 19.22 1.83
N GLY A 55 5.42 20.42 2.37
CA GLY A 55 6.05 21.64 1.85
C GLY A 55 5.05 22.48 1.05
N ARG A 56 5.24 23.80 0.98
CA ARG A 56 4.31 24.70 0.27
C ARG A 56 4.32 24.50 -1.23
N ASP A 57 5.46 24.04 -1.75
CA ASP A 57 5.68 23.68 -3.15
C ASP A 57 6.00 22.19 -3.28
N GLY A 58 5.69 21.38 -2.24
CA GLY A 58 5.98 19.95 -2.18
C GLY A 58 7.45 19.59 -1.88
N GLU A 59 8.28 20.58 -1.57
CA GLU A 59 9.73 20.45 -1.43
C GLU A 59 10.16 19.48 -0.31
N ARG A 60 9.39 19.40 0.77
CA ARG A 60 9.73 18.51 1.91
C ARG A 60 9.48 17.05 1.61
N LEU A 61 8.51 16.74 0.77
CA LEU A 61 8.29 15.38 0.29
C LEU A 61 9.43 14.93 -0.62
N LEU A 62 9.89 15.79 -1.53
CA LEU A 62 11.06 15.56 -2.38
C LEU A 62 12.32 15.30 -1.54
N GLU A 63 12.60 16.18 -0.57
CA GLU A 63 13.73 16.02 0.36
C GLU A 63 13.65 14.70 1.16
N TYR A 64 12.44 14.32 1.55
CA TYR A 64 12.26 13.06 2.29
C TYR A 64 12.51 11.83 1.43
N LEU A 65 12.01 11.79 0.19
CA LEU A 65 12.23 10.67 -0.73
C LEU A 65 13.71 10.54 -1.12
N SER A 66 14.38 11.66 -1.40
CA SER A 66 15.82 11.66 -1.67
C SER A 66 16.61 11.15 -0.46
N TRP A 67 16.29 11.64 0.74
CA TRP A 67 16.89 11.14 1.98
C TRP A 67 16.63 9.65 2.17
N LEU A 68 15.42 9.16 1.90
CA LEU A 68 15.05 7.75 2.05
C LEU A 68 15.85 6.86 1.10
N SER A 69 15.99 7.29 -0.17
CA SER A 69 16.80 6.60 -1.17
C SER A 69 18.27 6.46 -0.73
N ASP A 70 18.87 7.57 -0.26
CA ASP A 70 20.24 7.57 0.28
C ASP A 70 20.38 6.62 1.49
N ARG A 71 19.37 6.60 2.38
CA ARG A 71 19.42 5.73 3.58
C ARG A 71 19.26 4.25 3.23
N VAL A 72 18.43 3.91 2.23
CA VAL A 72 18.37 2.52 1.74
C VAL A 72 19.70 2.09 1.15
N ALA A 73 20.34 2.95 0.37
CA ALA A 73 21.66 2.66 -0.20
C ALA A 73 22.76 2.49 0.88
N GLU A 74 22.67 3.24 1.99
CA GLU A 74 23.64 3.19 3.08
C GLU A 74 23.42 2.02 4.05
N LEU A 75 22.16 1.74 4.43
CA LEU A 75 21.82 0.81 5.51
C LEU A 75 21.24 -0.51 5.03
N GLY A 76 20.76 -0.58 3.80
CA GLY A 76 20.13 -1.77 3.24
C GLY A 76 21.12 -2.92 3.06
N ALA A 77 20.64 -4.14 3.21
CA ALA A 77 21.43 -5.32 2.88
C ALA A 77 21.72 -5.37 1.37
N PRO A 78 22.80 -6.03 0.93
CA PRO A 78 23.07 -6.19 -0.50
C PRO A 78 21.87 -6.81 -1.25
N GLY A 79 21.40 -6.14 -2.31
CA GLY A 79 20.25 -6.58 -3.10
C GLY A 79 18.88 -6.22 -2.50
N TYR A 80 18.84 -5.40 -1.47
CA TYR A 80 17.59 -4.91 -0.90
C TYR A 80 17.03 -3.78 -1.76
N GLU A 81 15.89 -4.04 -2.42
CA GLU A 81 15.21 -3.14 -3.36
C GLU A 81 13.74 -2.96 -2.92
N PRO A 82 13.47 -2.12 -1.91
CA PRO A 82 12.12 -1.90 -1.42
C PRO A 82 11.29 -1.06 -2.40
N VAL A 83 9.97 -1.23 -2.34
CA VAL A 83 9.01 -0.28 -2.93
C VAL A 83 8.85 0.89 -1.97
N PHE A 84 8.85 2.12 -2.48
CA PHE A 84 8.50 3.30 -1.68
C PHE A 84 7.00 3.55 -1.75
N HIS A 85 6.38 3.79 -0.60
CA HIS A 85 4.96 4.08 -0.48
C HIS A 85 4.75 5.25 0.48
N VAL A 86 4.21 6.35 -0.02
CA VAL A 86 3.89 7.54 0.77
C VAL A 86 2.41 7.87 0.67
N ASP A 87 1.82 8.18 1.81
CA ASP A 87 0.44 8.63 1.91
C ASP A 87 0.42 10.14 2.16
N VAL A 88 -0.22 10.88 1.27
CA VAL A 88 -0.14 12.35 1.23
C VAL A 88 -1.46 13.06 1.53
N TYR A 89 -2.54 12.34 1.81
CA TYR A 89 -3.80 12.90 2.33
C TYR A 89 -4.29 14.13 1.54
N GLY A 90 -4.32 14.06 0.21
CA GLY A 90 -4.79 15.14 -0.65
C GLY A 90 -3.86 16.36 -0.76
N THR A 91 -2.74 16.41 -0.02
CA THR A 91 -1.90 17.61 0.06
C THR A 91 -1.29 18.04 -1.28
N ILE A 92 -1.03 17.12 -2.22
CA ILE A 92 -0.59 17.48 -3.57
C ILE A 92 -1.72 18.22 -4.30
N GLY A 93 -2.96 17.72 -4.17
CA GLY A 93 -4.13 18.42 -4.71
C GLY A 93 -4.32 19.81 -4.13
N GLU A 94 -4.10 20.00 -2.81
CA GLU A 94 -4.16 21.31 -2.17
C GLU A 94 -3.07 22.28 -2.68
N ILE A 95 -1.83 21.79 -2.88
CA ILE A 95 -0.69 22.61 -3.32
C ILE A 95 -0.88 23.08 -4.77
N PHE A 96 -1.24 22.18 -5.67
CA PHE A 96 -1.26 22.47 -7.09
C PHE A 96 -2.63 22.90 -7.61
N GLY A 97 -3.73 22.41 -7.00
CA GLY A 97 -5.08 22.63 -7.49
C GLY A 97 -5.38 21.99 -8.86
N PRO A 98 -6.64 22.00 -9.31
CA PRO A 98 -7.04 21.45 -10.60
C PRO A 98 -6.61 22.33 -11.79
N PRO A 99 -6.50 21.77 -13.03
CA PRO A 99 -6.69 20.36 -13.39
C PRO A 99 -5.43 19.53 -13.09
N TYR A 100 -5.62 18.30 -12.56
CA TYR A 100 -4.52 17.51 -11.99
C TYR A 100 -3.68 16.73 -13.02
N GLY A 101 -4.16 16.53 -14.25
CA GLY A 101 -3.37 15.96 -15.35
C GLY A 101 -2.47 16.97 -16.08
N ARG A 102 -2.38 18.24 -15.63
CA ARG A 102 -1.59 19.27 -16.29
C ARG A 102 -0.08 19.07 -16.08
N THR A 103 0.70 19.63 -16.99
CA THR A 103 2.16 19.49 -17.06
C THR A 103 2.86 19.73 -15.72
N GLU A 104 2.50 20.79 -14.99
CA GLU A 104 3.12 21.15 -13.72
C GLU A 104 2.97 20.07 -12.63
N VAL A 105 1.78 19.45 -12.55
CA VAL A 105 1.53 18.33 -11.61
C VAL A 105 2.32 17.09 -12.03
N VAL A 106 2.30 16.78 -13.33
CA VAL A 106 3.03 15.64 -13.90
C VAL A 106 4.54 15.81 -13.72
N GLU A 107 5.08 17.00 -13.93
CA GLU A 107 6.49 17.33 -13.68
C GLU A 107 6.86 17.16 -12.19
N TYR A 108 5.96 17.53 -11.28
CA TYR A 108 6.18 17.28 -9.85
C TYR A 108 6.24 15.79 -9.52
N PHE A 109 5.36 14.97 -10.10
CA PHE A 109 5.43 13.51 -9.94
C PHE A 109 6.70 12.90 -10.56
N ALA A 110 7.16 13.43 -11.69
CA ALA A 110 8.45 13.04 -12.27
C ALA A 110 9.61 13.36 -11.32
N ALA A 111 9.58 14.53 -10.67
CA ALA A 111 10.57 14.88 -9.66
C ALA A 111 10.49 13.99 -8.41
N LEU A 112 9.29 13.57 -7.96
CA LEU A 112 9.13 12.60 -6.88
C LEU A 112 9.76 11.25 -7.24
N GLN A 113 9.53 10.77 -8.47
CA GLN A 113 10.14 9.52 -8.95
C GLN A 113 11.66 9.62 -9.07
N GLU A 114 12.19 10.75 -9.54
CA GLU A 114 13.62 11.00 -9.57
C GLU A 114 14.23 10.99 -8.15
N ALA A 115 13.57 11.62 -7.20
CA ALA A 115 13.98 11.63 -5.79
C ALA A 115 13.92 10.24 -5.15
N ALA A 116 12.99 9.39 -5.56
CA ALA A 116 12.85 8.02 -5.09
C ALA A 116 13.80 7.03 -5.80
N ALA A 117 14.40 7.40 -6.94
CA ALA A 117 15.22 6.49 -7.74
C ALA A 117 16.37 5.86 -6.94
N PRO A 118 16.72 4.58 -7.17
CA PRO A 118 16.22 3.69 -8.23
C PRO A 118 14.93 2.92 -7.87
N TYR A 119 14.27 3.24 -6.77
CA TYR A 119 13.16 2.47 -6.21
C TYR A 119 11.83 2.83 -6.87
N THR A 120 10.91 1.86 -6.94
CA THR A 120 9.52 2.08 -7.38
C THR A 120 8.79 2.95 -6.37
N LEU A 121 7.98 3.89 -6.84
CA LEU A 121 7.21 4.81 -6.00
C LEU A 121 5.71 4.59 -6.15
N GLN A 122 5.03 4.47 -5.02
CA GLN A 122 3.57 4.51 -4.87
C GLN A 122 3.19 5.77 -4.09
N VAL A 123 2.22 6.52 -4.59
CA VAL A 123 1.68 7.72 -3.93
C VAL A 123 0.20 7.49 -3.64
N GLU A 124 -0.12 7.39 -2.35
CA GLU A 124 -1.46 7.18 -1.85
C GLU A 124 -2.14 8.52 -1.60
N SER A 125 -3.42 8.60 -1.96
CA SER A 125 -4.28 9.78 -1.78
C SER A 125 -3.63 11.10 -2.23
N PRO A 126 -3.11 11.21 -3.47
CA PRO A 126 -2.47 12.46 -3.91
C PRO A 126 -3.42 13.65 -3.96
N ILE A 127 -4.70 13.39 -4.19
CA ILE A 127 -5.78 14.35 -4.31
C ILE A 127 -6.94 13.85 -3.45
N GLU A 128 -7.65 14.75 -2.78
CA GLU A 128 -8.91 14.48 -2.10
C GLU A 128 -10.00 15.37 -2.70
N ALA A 129 -11.07 14.74 -3.22
CA ALA A 129 -12.21 15.40 -3.83
C ALA A 129 -13.45 15.34 -2.92
N ASP A 130 -14.48 16.11 -3.25
CA ASP A 130 -15.70 16.24 -2.43
C ASP A 130 -16.68 15.06 -2.59
N SER A 131 -16.44 14.16 -3.57
CA SER A 131 -17.29 13.00 -3.83
C SER A 131 -16.51 11.87 -4.51
N ARG A 132 -17.04 10.63 -4.40
CA ARG A 132 -16.46 9.45 -5.06
C ARG A 132 -16.32 9.64 -6.58
N ASP A 133 -17.35 10.12 -7.24
CA ASP A 133 -17.34 10.24 -8.70
C ASP A 133 -16.33 11.32 -9.16
N GLU A 134 -16.16 12.37 -8.38
CA GLU A 134 -15.14 13.37 -8.61
C GLU A 134 -13.76 12.81 -8.31
N GLN A 135 -13.58 12.07 -7.22
CA GLN A 135 -12.33 11.39 -6.87
C GLN A 135 -11.85 10.47 -8.01
N ILE A 136 -12.76 9.64 -8.54
CA ILE A 136 -12.48 8.78 -9.70
C ILE A 136 -12.04 9.62 -10.90
N THR A 137 -12.75 10.71 -11.18
CA THR A 137 -12.43 11.59 -12.32
C THR A 137 -11.06 12.23 -12.20
N VAL A 138 -10.73 12.77 -11.02
CA VAL A 138 -9.48 13.51 -10.83
C VAL A 138 -8.26 12.59 -10.74
N LEU A 139 -8.40 11.41 -10.12
CA LEU A 139 -7.32 10.42 -10.09
C LEU A 139 -7.08 9.81 -11.47
N GLY A 140 -8.15 9.53 -12.23
CA GLY A 140 -8.03 9.09 -13.62
C GLY A 140 -7.29 10.09 -14.49
N ALA A 141 -7.65 11.39 -14.41
CA ALA A 141 -6.96 12.43 -15.15
C ALA A 141 -5.47 12.57 -14.77
N LEU A 142 -5.14 12.41 -13.49
CA LEU A 142 -3.75 12.39 -13.04
C LEU A 142 -3.01 11.18 -13.60
N ARG A 143 -3.59 9.99 -13.48
CA ARG A 143 -3.00 8.74 -13.98
C ARG A 143 -2.75 8.79 -15.49
N ASP A 144 -3.71 9.29 -16.27
CA ASP A 144 -3.57 9.47 -17.71
C ASP A 144 -2.42 10.42 -18.03
N GLY A 145 -2.32 11.56 -17.33
CA GLY A 145 -1.23 12.52 -17.49
C GLY A 145 0.16 11.91 -17.19
N LEU A 146 0.26 11.08 -16.15
CA LEU A 146 1.50 10.36 -15.82
C LEU A 146 1.85 9.33 -16.88
N ALA A 147 0.87 8.59 -17.39
CA ALA A 147 1.06 7.59 -18.44
C ALA A 147 1.52 8.25 -19.76
N ASP A 148 0.89 9.35 -20.17
CA ASP A 148 1.26 10.12 -21.37
C ASP A 148 2.69 10.65 -21.29
N ALA A 149 3.15 11.02 -20.11
CA ALA A 149 4.51 11.49 -19.84
C ALA A 149 5.52 10.37 -19.54
N ALA A 150 5.09 9.12 -19.51
CA ALA A 150 5.88 7.95 -19.12
C ALA A 150 6.55 8.10 -17.72
N VAL A 151 5.83 8.69 -16.76
CA VAL A 151 6.24 8.81 -15.36
C VAL A 151 5.78 7.58 -14.59
N PRO A 152 6.70 6.69 -14.14
CA PRO A 152 6.36 5.39 -13.57
C PRO A 152 6.02 5.48 -12.06
N VAL A 153 5.08 6.33 -11.69
CA VAL A 153 4.55 6.42 -10.33
C VAL A 153 3.19 5.77 -10.28
N SER A 154 2.98 4.86 -9.33
CA SER A 154 1.68 4.23 -9.10
C SER A 154 0.81 5.11 -8.21
N ILE A 155 -0.43 5.35 -8.64
CA ILE A 155 -1.44 6.06 -7.87
C ILE A 155 -2.24 5.05 -7.05
N VAL A 156 -2.35 5.32 -5.75
CA VAL A 156 -3.07 4.46 -4.80
C VAL A 156 -4.31 5.19 -4.28
N ALA A 157 -5.48 4.55 -4.41
CA ALA A 157 -6.72 5.06 -3.83
C ALA A 157 -6.89 4.57 -2.39
N ASP A 158 -7.31 5.48 -1.51
CA ASP A 158 -7.74 5.22 -0.15
C ASP A 158 -9.11 5.87 0.12
N GLU A 159 -9.19 7.19 0.10
CA GLU A 159 -10.44 7.91 0.31
C GLU A 159 -11.48 7.56 -0.75
N TRP A 160 -12.75 7.49 -0.34
CA TRP A 160 -13.89 7.05 -1.16
C TRP A 160 -13.83 5.58 -1.63
N CYS A 161 -12.90 4.77 -1.12
CA CYS A 161 -12.80 3.32 -1.37
C CYS A 161 -13.23 2.49 -0.14
N ASN A 162 -14.36 2.83 0.49
CA ASN A 162 -14.76 2.29 1.78
C ASN A 162 -15.71 1.09 1.69
N THR A 163 -16.26 0.81 0.50
CA THR A 163 -17.15 -0.32 0.25
C THR A 163 -16.67 -1.12 -0.96
N TYR A 164 -17.17 -2.35 -1.10
CA TYR A 164 -16.90 -3.17 -2.28
C TYR A 164 -17.34 -2.47 -3.57
N ASP A 165 -18.52 -1.81 -3.56
CA ASP A 165 -19.04 -1.06 -4.71
C ASP A 165 -18.17 0.16 -5.06
N ASP A 166 -17.57 0.81 -4.07
CA ASP A 166 -16.62 1.90 -4.32
C ASP A 166 -15.35 1.36 -4.99
N ILE A 167 -14.77 0.30 -4.45
CA ILE A 167 -13.57 -0.34 -4.99
C ILE A 167 -13.78 -0.73 -6.46
N THR A 168 -14.90 -1.40 -6.75
CA THR A 168 -15.21 -1.81 -8.14
C THR A 168 -15.37 -0.61 -9.06
N ALA A 169 -15.96 0.51 -8.58
CA ALA A 169 -16.11 1.72 -9.37
C ALA A 169 -14.75 2.36 -9.75
N PHE A 170 -13.78 2.41 -8.81
CA PHE A 170 -12.42 2.89 -9.10
C PHE A 170 -11.70 1.99 -10.10
N VAL A 171 -11.80 0.68 -9.92
CA VAL A 171 -11.17 -0.31 -10.77
C VAL A 171 -11.75 -0.29 -12.18
N ASP A 172 -13.08 -0.29 -12.32
CA ASP A 172 -13.77 -0.27 -13.61
C ASP A 172 -13.49 1.00 -14.43
N ALA A 173 -13.33 2.12 -13.73
CA ALA A 173 -12.95 3.38 -14.35
C ALA A 173 -11.46 3.43 -14.76
N GLY A 174 -10.64 2.48 -14.32
CA GLY A 174 -9.19 2.52 -14.51
C GLY A 174 -8.54 3.76 -13.87
N ALA A 175 -9.12 4.25 -12.78
CA ALA A 175 -8.74 5.52 -12.19
C ALA A 175 -7.41 5.48 -11.41
N VAL A 176 -6.98 4.28 -10.99
CA VAL A 176 -5.82 4.07 -10.14
C VAL A 176 -5.05 2.80 -10.51
N ASP A 177 -3.82 2.68 -10.01
CA ASP A 177 -2.98 1.51 -10.19
C ASP A 177 -3.12 0.51 -9.04
N VAL A 178 -3.44 1.01 -7.84
CA VAL A 178 -3.58 0.23 -6.61
C VAL A 178 -4.77 0.75 -5.80
N VAL A 179 -5.47 -0.16 -5.14
CA VAL A 179 -6.56 0.17 -4.20
C VAL A 179 -6.19 -0.29 -2.80
N GLN A 180 -6.39 0.57 -1.81
CA GLN A 180 -6.38 0.17 -0.40
C GLN A 180 -7.71 -0.51 -0.05
N ILE A 181 -7.61 -1.68 0.60
CA ILE A 181 -8.74 -2.45 1.10
C ILE A 181 -8.67 -2.46 2.62
N LYS A 182 -9.55 -1.70 3.27
CA LYS A 182 -9.65 -1.62 4.73
C LYS A 182 -10.72 -2.57 5.23
N THR A 183 -10.34 -3.74 5.71
CA THR A 183 -11.29 -4.74 6.24
C THR A 183 -12.29 -4.17 7.26
N PRO A 184 -11.92 -3.27 8.19
CA PRO A 184 -12.89 -2.65 9.10
C PRO A 184 -13.95 -1.79 8.40
N ASP A 185 -13.61 -1.13 7.31
CA ASP A 185 -14.52 -0.23 6.59
C ASP A 185 -15.52 -1.04 5.75
N LEU A 186 -15.06 -2.13 5.12
CA LEU A 186 -15.92 -3.06 4.39
C LEU A 186 -16.87 -3.83 5.31
N GLY A 187 -16.51 -3.99 6.61
CA GLY A 187 -17.34 -4.60 7.64
C GLY A 187 -17.30 -6.12 7.68
N GLU A 188 -17.02 -6.80 6.56
CA GLU A 188 -16.98 -8.26 6.47
C GLU A 188 -15.68 -8.75 5.81
N LEU A 189 -15.17 -9.92 6.26
CA LEU A 189 -14.01 -10.54 5.63
C LEU A 189 -14.31 -11.02 4.21
N THR A 190 -15.53 -11.44 3.97
CA THR A 190 -16.03 -11.87 2.65
C THR A 190 -15.87 -10.77 1.61
N GLU A 191 -16.23 -9.54 1.94
CA GLU A 191 -16.06 -8.38 1.05
C GLU A 191 -14.59 -8.04 0.82
N SER A 192 -13.75 -8.12 1.86
CA SER A 192 -12.31 -7.91 1.71
C SER A 192 -11.67 -8.95 0.77
N ILE A 193 -12.06 -10.23 0.89
CA ILE A 193 -11.60 -11.30 0.00
C ILE A 193 -12.08 -11.04 -1.44
N ALA A 194 -13.35 -10.72 -1.61
CA ALA A 194 -13.94 -10.43 -2.92
C ALA A 194 -13.27 -9.22 -3.59
N ALA A 195 -12.95 -8.17 -2.83
CA ALA A 195 -12.29 -6.98 -3.33
C ALA A 195 -10.87 -7.27 -3.83
N VAL A 196 -10.07 -8.07 -3.09
CA VAL A 196 -8.74 -8.49 -3.56
C VAL A 196 -8.84 -9.30 -4.85
N GLN A 197 -9.76 -10.27 -4.91
CA GLN A 197 -9.98 -11.09 -6.10
C GLN A 197 -10.44 -10.26 -7.31
N TYR A 198 -11.29 -9.26 -7.07
CA TYR A 198 -11.76 -8.37 -8.14
C TYR A 198 -10.60 -7.55 -8.73
N CYS A 199 -9.77 -6.97 -7.88
CA CYS A 199 -8.59 -6.23 -8.32
C CYS A 199 -7.62 -7.12 -9.11
N GLU A 200 -7.33 -8.33 -8.60
CA GLU A 200 -6.48 -9.29 -9.30
C GLU A 200 -7.02 -9.65 -10.69
N GLY A 201 -8.32 -9.92 -10.79
CA GLY A 201 -9.00 -10.28 -12.04
C GLY A 201 -8.97 -9.19 -13.10
N THR A 202 -8.75 -7.93 -12.71
CA THR A 202 -8.69 -6.76 -13.60
C THR A 202 -7.26 -6.24 -13.83
N GLY A 203 -6.28 -6.78 -13.10
CA GLY A 203 -4.90 -6.33 -13.16
C GLY A 203 -4.61 -5.05 -12.35
N THR A 204 -5.55 -4.60 -11.51
CA THR A 204 -5.33 -3.53 -10.54
C THR A 204 -4.67 -4.10 -9.29
N GLY A 205 -3.67 -3.42 -8.76
CA GLY A 205 -3.05 -3.82 -7.49
C GLY A 205 -4.03 -3.66 -6.33
N ALA A 206 -3.99 -4.60 -5.39
CA ALA A 206 -4.72 -4.49 -4.13
C ALA A 206 -3.76 -4.55 -2.95
N TYR A 207 -3.92 -3.71 -1.95
CA TYR A 207 -3.27 -3.94 -0.68
C TYR A 207 -4.26 -3.97 0.48
N LEU A 208 -4.02 -4.88 1.42
CA LEU A 208 -4.79 -4.91 2.65
C LEU A 208 -4.24 -3.86 3.61
N GLY A 209 -4.97 -2.76 3.72
CA GLY A 209 -4.71 -1.67 4.64
C GLY A 209 -5.30 -1.89 6.02
N GLY A 210 -5.66 -0.82 6.68
CA GLY A 210 -6.29 -0.87 7.99
C GLY A 210 -6.53 0.50 8.59
N SER A 211 -7.17 0.53 9.74
CA SER A 211 -7.46 1.74 10.51
C SER A 211 -6.67 1.78 11.82
N CYS A 212 -6.57 2.98 12.42
CA CYS A 212 -5.92 3.16 13.74
C CYS A 212 -6.71 2.56 14.92
N ALA A 213 -7.91 2.05 14.69
CA ALA A 213 -8.77 1.44 15.71
C ALA A 213 -8.57 -0.08 15.86
N GLU A 214 -7.64 -0.66 15.13
CA GLU A 214 -7.41 -2.10 15.08
C GLU A 214 -6.50 -2.62 16.21
N THR A 215 -6.51 -3.95 16.40
CA THR A 215 -5.73 -4.65 17.40
C THR A 215 -4.86 -5.75 16.79
N ASP A 216 -4.08 -6.44 17.62
CA ASP A 216 -3.30 -7.61 17.21
C ASP A 216 -4.19 -8.76 16.68
N VAL A 217 -5.44 -8.83 17.10
CA VAL A 217 -6.40 -9.85 16.62
C VAL A 217 -6.71 -9.60 15.14
N SER A 218 -7.12 -8.37 14.79
CA SER A 218 -7.39 -8.04 13.39
C SER A 218 -6.14 -8.12 12.51
N ALA A 219 -4.97 -7.74 13.03
CA ALA A 219 -3.69 -7.91 12.33
C ALA A 219 -3.44 -9.38 11.93
N ARG A 220 -3.68 -10.32 12.83
CA ARG A 220 -3.55 -11.77 12.55
C ARG A 220 -4.58 -12.25 11.54
N VAL A 221 -5.84 -11.84 11.71
CA VAL A 221 -6.93 -12.19 10.78
C VAL A 221 -6.60 -11.69 9.36
N CYS A 222 -6.22 -10.43 9.22
CA CYS A 222 -5.83 -9.87 7.91
C CYS A 222 -4.58 -10.55 7.32
N THR A 223 -3.66 -11.03 8.16
CA THR A 223 -2.52 -11.84 7.68
C THR A 223 -3.00 -13.16 7.05
N HIS A 224 -4.01 -13.81 7.62
CA HIS A 224 -4.58 -15.01 7.01
C HIS A 224 -5.33 -14.72 5.71
N VAL A 225 -6.05 -13.61 5.63
CA VAL A 225 -6.68 -13.16 4.38
C VAL A 225 -5.60 -12.88 3.33
N ALA A 226 -4.55 -12.13 3.68
CA ALA A 226 -3.44 -11.84 2.78
C ALA A 226 -2.77 -13.10 2.24
N LEU A 227 -2.48 -14.08 3.11
CA LEU A 227 -1.89 -15.36 2.69
C LEU A 227 -2.80 -16.18 1.76
N ALA A 228 -4.12 -16.05 1.89
CA ALA A 228 -5.07 -16.74 1.04
C ALA A 228 -5.30 -16.04 -0.30
N THR A 229 -5.31 -14.70 -0.33
CA THR A 229 -5.70 -13.91 -1.49
C THR A 229 -4.53 -13.28 -2.25
N GLN A 230 -3.31 -13.30 -1.68
CA GLN A 230 -2.06 -12.80 -2.27
C GLN A 230 -2.15 -11.37 -2.83
N PRO A 231 -2.60 -10.36 -2.03
CA PRO A 231 -2.53 -8.97 -2.45
C PRO A 231 -1.07 -8.55 -2.65
N ILE A 232 -0.82 -7.45 -3.36
CA ILE A 232 0.54 -6.98 -3.63
C ILE A 232 1.31 -6.60 -2.37
N GLN A 233 0.61 -6.18 -1.31
CA GLN A 233 1.21 -5.82 -0.02
C GLN A 233 0.18 -5.82 1.12
N LEU A 234 0.68 -5.87 2.36
CA LEU A 234 -0.09 -5.89 3.59
C LEU A 234 0.44 -4.83 4.56
N LEU A 235 -0.40 -3.88 4.96
CA LEU A 235 -0.07 -2.91 6.00
C LEU A 235 -0.18 -3.57 7.38
N ALA A 236 0.92 -3.60 8.10
CA ALA A 236 0.90 -3.89 9.53
C ALA A 236 0.16 -2.74 10.23
N ARG A 237 -0.79 -3.08 11.07
CA ARG A 237 -1.88 -2.19 11.53
C ARG A 237 -1.42 -0.79 11.93
N PRO A 238 -2.06 0.26 11.40
CA PRO A 238 -1.86 1.63 11.83
C PRO A 238 -2.16 1.80 13.35
N GLY A 239 -1.57 2.81 13.97
CA GLY A 239 -1.75 3.06 15.41
C GLY A 239 -0.94 2.16 16.34
N MET A 240 -0.35 1.08 15.84
CA MET A 240 0.64 0.27 16.55
C MET A 240 2.05 0.80 16.25
N GLY A 241 2.99 0.63 17.17
CA GLY A 241 4.40 0.96 16.91
C GLY A 241 4.97 0.12 15.76
N VAL A 242 5.95 0.68 15.04
CA VAL A 242 6.59 -0.01 13.89
C VAL A 242 7.06 -1.41 14.25
N ASP A 243 7.75 -1.54 15.37
CA ASP A 243 8.33 -2.81 15.80
C ASP A 243 7.24 -3.84 16.16
N GLU A 244 6.24 -3.41 16.92
CA GLU A 244 5.13 -4.26 17.37
C GLU A 244 4.27 -4.71 16.20
N ALA A 245 3.86 -3.76 15.35
CA ALA A 245 3.01 -4.04 14.19
C ALA A 245 3.68 -5.04 13.23
N TYR A 246 4.93 -4.77 12.86
CA TYR A 246 5.70 -5.63 11.98
C TYR A 246 5.88 -7.03 12.56
N MET A 247 6.28 -7.13 13.84
CA MET A 247 6.51 -8.42 14.49
C MET A 247 5.24 -9.27 14.59
N ILE A 248 4.08 -8.66 14.86
CA ILE A 248 2.80 -9.40 14.94
C ILE A 248 2.49 -10.03 13.58
N VAL A 249 2.52 -9.25 12.52
CA VAL A 249 2.18 -9.69 11.16
C VAL A 249 3.23 -10.69 10.64
N GLN A 250 4.51 -10.37 10.77
CA GLN A 250 5.60 -11.24 10.30
C GLN A 250 5.61 -12.60 11.03
N ASN A 251 5.41 -12.60 12.36
CA ASN A 251 5.38 -13.83 13.12
C ASN A 251 4.15 -14.68 12.78
N GLU A 252 2.97 -14.08 12.59
CA GLU A 252 1.77 -14.79 12.19
C GLU A 252 1.93 -15.43 10.81
N MET A 253 2.46 -14.66 9.86
CA MET A 253 2.75 -15.11 8.50
C MET A 253 3.72 -16.30 8.49
N THR A 254 4.86 -16.15 9.14
CA THR A 254 5.89 -17.20 9.23
C THR A 254 5.37 -18.47 9.89
N ARG A 255 4.65 -18.31 11.00
CA ARG A 255 4.07 -19.47 11.72
C ARG A 255 3.05 -20.22 10.86
N THR A 256 2.20 -19.48 10.13
CA THR A 256 1.18 -20.07 9.27
C THR A 256 1.80 -20.82 8.10
N LEU A 257 2.75 -20.21 7.40
CA LEU A 257 3.46 -20.85 6.28
C LEU A 257 4.21 -22.10 6.72
N ASN A 258 4.94 -22.06 7.83
CA ASN A 258 5.65 -23.23 8.37
C ASN A 258 4.70 -24.37 8.71
N ARG A 259 3.49 -24.06 9.21
CA ARG A 259 2.47 -25.09 9.51
C ARG A 259 1.96 -25.72 8.22
N ILE A 260 1.64 -24.95 7.20
CA ILE A 260 1.16 -25.44 5.91
C ILE A 260 2.21 -26.40 5.29
N VAL A 261 3.46 -25.96 5.18
CA VAL A 261 4.55 -26.78 4.64
C VAL A 261 4.72 -28.10 5.42
N THR A 262 4.59 -28.06 6.75
CA THR A 262 4.71 -29.26 7.58
C THR A 262 3.56 -30.24 7.35
N GLN A 263 2.34 -29.74 7.19
CA GLN A 263 1.16 -30.55 6.89
C GLN A 263 1.26 -31.22 5.52
N ASP A 264 1.70 -30.50 4.49
CA ASP A 264 1.89 -31.03 3.14
C ASP A 264 2.95 -32.13 3.10
N GLN A 265 4.06 -31.93 3.83
CA GLN A 265 5.10 -32.97 3.97
C GLN A 265 4.57 -34.24 4.66
N GLN A 266 3.74 -34.10 5.69
CA GLN A 266 3.13 -35.22 6.38
C GLN A 266 2.12 -35.96 5.49
N ALA A 267 1.32 -35.23 4.72
CA ALA A 267 0.37 -35.82 3.76
C ALA A 267 1.07 -36.60 2.63
N ALA A 268 2.23 -36.11 2.17
CA ALA A 268 3.02 -36.77 1.12
C ALA A 268 3.72 -38.07 1.60
N LEU A 269 3.78 -38.33 2.92
CA LEU A 269 4.38 -39.53 3.52
C LEU A 269 3.35 -40.62 3.83
N GLN A 270 2.07 -40.36 3.64
CA GLN A 270 0.96 -41.31 3.83
C GLN A 270 0.49 -41.90 2.51
#